data_1343866fe41740df14bd16f73e21db2b
#
_entry.id   1343866fe41740df14bd16f73e21db2b
#
_cell.length_a   1.000
_cell.length_b   1.000
_cell.length_c   1.000
_cell.angle_alpha   90.00
_cell.angle_beta   90.00
_cell.angle_gamma   90.00
#
_symmetry.space_group_name_H-M   'P 1'
#
loop_
_entity.id
_entity.type
_entity.pdbx_description
1 polymer ?
#
loop_
_entity_poly.entity_id
_entity_poly.type
_entity_poly.pdbx_seq_one_letter_code
_entity_poly.pdbx_strand_id
1 'polypeptide(L)'
;MSFLEHLEELRKRLFRAVLFAVAGVVVMLIFDTYIIENIIMAPRRADFPTYRFFCWLGQSMGLEEQLCFSETTFSLQSTTMGGNFSAYMTVILVGGVILAFPAIFYQLWAFIKPGLRKNEMKSVSGIGFFVSLLFFLGILFGYYVLTPLSIQFLGNFGFSDVEVNATILSYLKLCTSLILGTGLVFQMPVVIYFLAKIGLVSSSFLKKYRRHAFVVNLIVSAIITPPDVTSQLLVSLPLLLLYEISIRVAQRVEKKKAEL
;
A
#
# COMPACT_ATOMS: atom_id res chain seq x y z
N MET A 1 21.28 -28.20 0.07
CA MET A 1 21.33 -27.52 1.38
C MET A 1 20.61 -28.38 2.39
N SER A 2 21.22 -28.62 3.54
CA SER A 2 20.53 -29.27 4.66
C SER A 2 19.47 -28.34 5.24
N PHE A 3 18.47 -28.91 5.94
CA PHE A 3 17.42 -28.12 6.58
C PHE A 3 18.00 -27.07 7.56
N LEU A 4 19.06 -27.43 8.28
CA LEU A 4 19.74 -26.53 9.21
C LEU A 4 20.46 -25.38 8.50
N GLU A 5 21.11 -25.62 7.37
CA GLU A 5 21.73 -24.57 6.54
C GLU A 5 20.69 -23.57 6.02
N HIS A 6 19.51 -24.05 5.65
CA HIS A 6 18.42 -23.19 5.18
C HIS A 6 17.87 -22.29 6.31
N LEU A 7 17.74 -22.83 7.53
CA LEU A 7 17.35 -22.05 8.71
C LEU A 7 18.40 -20.98 9.09
N GLU A 8 19.68 -21.32 8.96
CA GLU A 8 20.77 -20.37 9.24
C GLU A 8 20.80 -19.24 8.20
N GLU A 9 20.54 -19.55 6.93
CA GLU A 9 20.40 -18.54 5.87
C GLU A 9 19.20 -17.63 6.13
N LEU A 10 18.04 -18.19 6.51
CA LEU A 10 16.85 -17.41 6.88
C LEU A 10 17.17 -16.41 8.00
N ARG A 11 17.82 -16.87 9.08
CA ARG A 11 18.21 -16.02 10.20
C ARG A 11 19.12 -14.86 9.76
N LYS A 12 20.14 -15.15 8.95
CA LYS A 12 21.07 -14.13 8.44
C LYS A 12 20.35 -13.09 7.55
N ARG A 13 19.43 -13.54 6.69
CA ARG A 13 18.65 -12.67 5.79
C ARG A 13 17.66 -11.82 6.57
N LEU A 14 16.95 -12.42 7.53
CA LEU A 14 16.02 -11.69 8.39
C LEU A 14 16.72 -10.60 9.19
N PHE A 15 17.89 -10.92 9.78
CA PHE A 15 18.70 -9.94 10.51
C PHE A 15 19.11 -8.75 9.63
N ARG A 16 19.53 -9.00 8.38
CA ARG A 16 19.84 -7.93 7.42
C ARG A 16 18.61 -7.11 7.05
N ALA A 17 17.45 -7.75 6.85
CA ALA A 17 16.21 -7.04 6.57
C ALA A 17 15.81 -6.10 7.71
N VAL A 18 15.93 -6.55 8.97
CA VAL A 18 15.71 -5.70 10.15
C VAL A 18 16.71 -4.55 10.19
N LEU A 19 18.00 -4.81 9.88
CA LEU A 19 19.00 -3.75 9.83
C LEU A 19 18.67 -2.66 8.81
N PHE A 20 18.18 -3.04 7.62
CA PHE A 20 17.69 -2.07 6.62
C PHE A 20 16.46 -1.31 7.09
N ALA A 21 15.52 -1.97 7.79
CA ALA A 21 14.38 -1.30 8.40
C ALA A 21 14.83 -0.25 9.44
N VAL A 22 15.77 -0.60 10.31
CA VAL A 22 16.36 0.33 11.28
C VAL A 22 17.07 1.49 10.58
N ALA A 23 17.82 1.24 9.52
CA ALA A 23 18.45 2.30 8.72
C ALA A 23 17.39 3.24 8.10
N GLY A 24 16.27 2.69 7.58
CA GLY A 24 15.14 3.49 7.11
C GLY A 24 14.52 4.36 8.21
N VAL A 25 14.36 3.81 9.41
CA VAL A 25 13.88 4.56 10.59
C VAL A 25 14.83 5.71 10.95
N VAL A 26 16.16 5.48 10.91
CA VAL A 26 17.15 6.54 11.16
C VAL A 26 17.04 7.65 10.12
N VAL A 27 16.84 7.32 8.84
CA VAL A 27 16.62 8.32 7.79
C VAL A 27 15.34 9.13 8.07
N MET A 28 14.25 8.47 8.48
CA MET A 28 13.02 9.14 8.85
C MET A 28 13.19 10.09 10.04
N LEU A 29 14.00 9.73 11.03
CA LEU A 29 14.33 10.58 12.18
C LEU A 29 15.11 11.84 11.78
N ILE A 30 15.98 11.74 10.77
CA ILE A 30 16.75 12.90 10.28
C ILE A 30 15.85 13.92 9.56
N PHE A 31 14.81 13.44 8.86
CA PHE A 31 13.90 14.27 8.07
C PHE A 31 12.50 14.37 8.67
N ASP A 32 12.34 14.09 9.96
CA ASP A 32 11.05 13.96 10.64
C ASP A 32 10.13 15.17 10.46
N THR A 33 10.62 16.36 10.76
CA THR A 33 9.86 17.62 10.67
C THR A 33 9.36 17.85 9.24
N TYR A 34 10.24 17.68 8.25
CA TYR A 34 9.86 17.86 6.84
C TYR A 34 8.80 16.87 6.40
N ILE A 35 8.95 15.59 6.78
CA ILE A 35 8.03 14.51 6.38
C ILE A 35 6.66 14.69 7.05
N ILE A 36 6.65 15.00 8.34
CA ILE A 36 5.38 15.17 9.07
C ILE A 36 4.63 16.39 8.57
N GLU A 37 5.29 17.55 8.49
CA GLU A 37 4.60 18.82 8.18
C GLU A 37 4.27 18.96 6.69
N ASN A 38 5.15 18.54 5.79
CA ASN A 38 4.99 18.77 4.34
C ASN A 38 4.45 17.58 3.57
N ILE A 39 4.59 16.35 4.11
CA ILE A 39 4.09 15.16 3.42
C ILE A 39 2.84 14.63 4.13
N ILE A 40 2.93 14.27 5.41
CA ILE A 40 1.82 13.59 6.08
C ILE A 40 0.65 14.54 6.40
N MET A 41 0.93 15.81 6.70
CA MET A 41 -0.10 16.81 6.94
C MET A 41 -0.62 17.49 5.66
N ALA A 42 0.03 17.31 4.51
CA ALA A 42 -0.37 17.92 3.25
C ALA A 42 -1.78 17.52 2.77
N PRO A 43 -2.25 16.24 2.87
CA PRO A 43 -3.58 15.86 2.41
C PRO A 43 -4.75 16.56 3.13
N ARG A 44 -4.49 17.26 4.23
CA ARG A 44 -5.47 18.08 4.94
C ARG A 44 -5.67 19.46 4.32
N ARG A 45 -4.68 19.97 3.56
CA ARG A 45 -4.70 21.31 2.98
C ARG A 45 -5.55 21.34 1.71
N ALA A 46 -6.31 22.39 1.49
CA ALA A 46 -7.14 22.57 0.30
C ALA A 46 -6.34 22.65 -1.01
N ASP A 47 -5.07 23.06 -0.95
CA ASP A 47 -4.15 23.15 -2.10
C ASP A 47 -3.54 21.80 -2.51
N PHE A 48 -3.92 20.71 -1.86
CA PHE A 48 -3.41 19.38 -2.18
C PHE A 48 -3.70 18.98 -3.65
N PRO A 49 -2.74 18.39 -4.38
CA PRO A 49 -2.85 18.14 -5.82
C PRO A 49 -4.12 17.41 -6.24
N THR A 50 -4.59 16.49 -5.42
CA THR A 50 -5.79 15.69 -5.70
C THR A 50 -7.04 16.55 -5.69
N TYR A 51 -7.21 17.45 -4.72
CA TYR A 51 -8.36 18.33 -4.65
C TYR A 51 -8.39 19.32 -5.81
N ARG A 52 -7.22 19.84 -6.20
CA ARG A 52 -7.07 20.69 -7.38
C ARG A 52 -7.46 19.96 -8.67
N PHE A 53 -7.05 18.70 -8.79
CA PHE A 53 -7.40 17.86 -9.94
C PHE A 53 -8.91 17.59 -10.01
N PHE A 54 -9.55 17.22 -8.89
CA PHE A 54 -10.99 17.00 -8.86
C PHE A 54 -11.78 18.28 -9.12
N CYS A 55 -11.34 19.43 -8.60
CA CYS A 55 -11.99 20.71 -8.87
C CYS A 55 -11.87 21.10 -10.35
N TRP A 56 -10.70 20.95 -10.96
CA TRP A 56 -10.51 21.17 -12.39
C TRP A 56 -11.41 20.24 -13.24
N LEU A 57 -11.54 18.98 -12.84
CA LEU A 57 -12.42 18.02 -13.51
C LEU A 57 -13.90 18.42 -13.33
N GLY A 58 -14.30 18.87 -12.15
CA GLY A 58 -15.63 19.36 -11.84
C GLY A 58 -16.01 20.56 -12.69
N GLN A 59 -15.10 21.54 -12.82
CA GLN A 59 -15.27 22.70 -13.70
C GLN A 59 -15.45 22.30 -15.16
N SER A 60 -14.67 21.35 -15.64
CA SER A 60 -14.78 20.87 -17.03
C SER A 60 -16.07 20.11 -17.33
N MET A 61 -16.69 19.52 -16.32
CA MET A 61 -17.93 18.71 -16.43
C MET A 61 -19.20 19.46 -15.97
N GLY A 62 -19.08 20.72 -15.46
CA GLY A 62 -20.20 21.48 -14.91
C GLY A 62 -20.70 20.92 -13.55
N LEU A 63 -19.85 20.24 -12.80
CA LEU A 63 -20.12 19.61 -11.49
C LEU A 63 -19.28 20.28 -10.36
N GLU A 64 -19.09 21.59 -10.43
CA GLU A 64 -18.20 22.34 -9.53
C GLU A 64 -18.55 22.15 -8.05
N GLU A 65 -19.84 22.22 -7.70
CA GLU A 65 -20.31 22.09 -6.30
C GLU A 65 -20.04 20.69 -5.70
N GLN A 66 -19.93 19.67 -6.54
CA GLN A 66 -19.80 18.27 -6.08
C GLN A 66 -18.35 17.79 -6.03
N LEU A 67 -17.46 18.36 -6.84
CA LEU A 67 -16.08 17.89 -7.02
C LEU A 67 -15.01 18.88 -6.52
N CYS A 68 -15.39 20.14 -6.23
CA CYS A 68 -14.51 21.10 -5.57
C CYS A 68 -14.62 20.96 -4.04
N PHE A 69 -13.66 20.28 -3.45
CA PHE A 69 -13.59 20.10 -2.01
C PHE A 69 -13.07 21.40 -1.33
N SER A 70 -13.81 21.88 -0.34
CA SER A 70 -13.37 22.96 0.54
C SER A 70 -12.35 22.46 1.57
N GLU A 71 -11.72 23.36 2.30
CA GLU A 71 -10.86 22.99 3.43
C GLU A 71 -11.61 22.10 4.43
N THR A 72 -10.93 21.06 4.91
CA THR A 72 -11.50 20.23 5.98
C THR A 72 -11.54 21.04 7.27
N THR A 73 -12.74 21.24 7.80
CA THR A 73 -13.01 22.10 8.96
C THR A 73 -12.67 21.46 10.30
N PHE A 74 -12.24 20.20 10.35
CA PHE A 74 -11.94 19.54 11.61
C PHE A 74 -10.58 19.97 12.20
N SER A 75 -10.55 20.18 13.51
CA SER A 75 -9.34 20.45 14.26
C SER A 75 -8.68 19.14 14.71
N LEU A 76 -7.32 19.10 14.65
CA LEU A 76 -6.56 17.99 15.19
C LEU A 76 -6.20 18.30 16.65
N GLN A 77 -6.55 17.37 17.55
CA GLN A 77 -6.30 17.51 18.97
C GLN A 77 -5.51 16.30 19.50
N SER A 78 -4.72 16.52 20.55
CA SER A 78 -4.12 15.42 21.31
C SER A 78 -4.93 15.24 22.59
N THR A 79 -5.65 14.14 22.70
CA THR A 79 -6.52 13.83 23.85
C THR A 79 -5.78 13.09 24.96
N THR A 80 -4.56 12.60 24.71
CA THR A 80 -3.76 11.88 25.69
C THR A 80 -2.34 12.45 25.74
N MET A 81 -1.71 12.46 26.92
CA MET A 81 -0.33 12.99 27.08
C MET A 81 0.69 12.29 26.16
N GLY A 82 0.54 10.98 25.94
CA GLY A 82 1.41 10.20 25.03
C GLY A 82 0.96 10.19 23.57
N GLY A 83 -0.17 10.86 23.22
CA GLY A 83 -0.78 10.80 21.90
C GLY A 83 0.14 11.29 20.78
N ASN A 84 0.76 12.45 20.99
CA ASN A 84 1.70 13.03 20.02
C ASN A 84 2.94 12.15 19.84
N PHE A 85 3.49 11.60 20.92
CA PHE A 85 4.63 10.70 20.84
C PHE A 85 4.29 9.40 20.10
N SER A 86 3.16 8.79 20.42
CA SER A 86 2.69 7.57 19.73
C SER A 86 2.42 7.82 18.24
N ALA A 87 1.84 8.97 17.92
CA ALA A 87 1.60 9.42 16.56
C ALA A 87 2.91 9.62 15.79
N TYR A 88 3.87 10.30 16.38
CA TYR A 88 5.22 10.51 15.85
C TYR A 88 5.92 9.17 15.59
N MET A 89 5.97 8.28 16.58
CA MET A 89 6.58 6.96 16.44
C MET A 89 5.93 6.12 15.34
N THR A 90 4.61 6.20 15.17
CA THR A 90 3.89 5.50 14.11
C THR A 90 4.38 5.93 12.73
N VAL A 91 4.48 7.24 12.48
CA VAL A 91 4.96 7.78 11.19
C VAL A 91 6.41 7.37 10.93
N ILE A 92 7.29 7.50 11.93
CA ILE A 92 8.71 7.18 11.80
C ILE A 92 8.92 5.69 11.50
N LEU A 93 8.25 4.80 12.23
CA LEU A 93 8.38 3.35 12.03
C LEU A 93 7.81 2.92 10.68
N VAL A 94 6.59 3.35 10.34
CA VAL A 94 5.97 2.98 9.07
C VAL A 94 6.72 3.57 7.89
N GLY A 95 7.12 4.84 7.95
CA GLY A 95 7.91 5.50 6.92
C GLY A 95 9.28 4.83 6.73
N GLY A 96 9.93 4.44 7.83
CA GLY A 96 11.19 3.68 7.79
C GLY A 96 11.05 2.34 7.06
N VAL A 97 9.97 1.60 7.30
CA VAL A 97 9.67 0.35 6.58
C VAL A 97 9.39 0.62 5.11
N ILE A 98 8.65 1.67 4.77
CA ILE A 98 8.37 2.06 3.38
C ILE A 98 9.67 2.37 2.62
N LEU A 99 10.55 3.16 3.20
CA LEU A 99 11.85 3.49 2.58
C LEU A 99 12.75 2.25 2.43
N ALA A 100 12.76 1.38 3.43
CA ALA A 100 13.57 0.17 3.44
C ALA A 100 13.00 -0.98 2.60
N PHE A 101 11.75 -0.86 2.12
CA PHE A 101 11.03 -1.95 1.44
C PHE A 101 11.83 -2.60 0.29
N PRO A 102 12.48 -1.86 -0.63
CA PRO A 102 13.26 -2.49 -1.70
C PRO A 102 14.39 -3.38 -1.18
N ALA A 103 15.07 -2.93 -0.13
CA ALA A 103 16.16 -3.69 0.50
C ALA A 103 15.64 -4.90 1.30
N ILE A 104 14.54 -4.73 2.03
CA ILE A 104 13.84 -5.82 2.74
C ILE A 104 13.40 -6.89 1.73
N PHE A 105 12.72 -6.47 0.65
CA PHE A 105 12.27 -7.40 -0.38
C PHE A 105 13.46 -8.12 -1.04
N TYR A 106 14.56 -7.42 -1.30
CA TYR A 106 15.76 -8.05 -1.84
C TYR A 106 16.30 -9.16 -0.94
N GLN A 107 16.29 -8.99 0.39
CA GLN A 107 16.71 -10.04 1.33
C GLN A 107 15.75 -11.23 1.32
N LEU A 108 14.45 -10.96 1.31
CA LEU A 108 13.43 -12.02 1.20
C LEU A 108 13.55 -12.77 -0.13
N TRP A 109 13.76 -12.03 -1.22
CA TRP A 109 13.95 -12.62 -2.54
C TRP A 109 15.20 -13.50 -2.62
N ALA A 110 16.32 -13.03 -2.06
CA ALA A 110 17.57 -13.77 -2.03
C ALA A 110 17.47 -15.06 -1.20
N PHE A 111 16.54 -15.13 -0.23
CA PHE A 111 16.20 -16.34 0.52
C PHE A 111 15.37 -17.32 -0.31
N ILE A 112 14.40 -16.83 -1.11
CA ILE A 112 13.52 -17.67 -1.94
C ILE A 112 14.27 -18.22 -3.17
N LYS A 113 15.19 -17.43 -3.73
CA LYS A 113 15.90 -17.73 -4.97
C LYS A 113 16.58 -19.12 -5.03
N PRO A 114 17.26 -19.62 -3.98
CA PRO A 114 17.87 -20.95 -3.99
C PRO A 114 16.88 -22.10 -4.13
N GLY A 115 15.62 -21.91 -3.73
CA GLY A 115 14.55 -22.91 -3.89
C GLY A 115 14.00 -23.02 -5.32
N LEU A 116 14.37 -22.12 -6.23
CA LEU A 116 13.93 -22.13 -7.62
C LEU A 116 14.88 -22.96 -8.50
N ARG A 117 14.33 -23.62 -9.54
CA ARG A 117 15.13 -24.39 -10.52
C ARG A 117 16.07 -23.47 -11.32
N LYS A 118 17.24 -23.97 -11.73
CA LYS A 118 18.27 -23.20 -12.47
C LYS A 118 17.74 -22.48 -13.72
N ASN A 119 16.80 -23.08 -14.45
CA ASN A 119 16.18 -22.47 -15.63
C ASN A 119 15.23 -21.30 -15.28
N GLU A 120 14.72 -21.27 -14.05
CA GLU A 120 13.82 -20.25 -13.56
C GLU A 120 14.57 -19.00 -13.06
N MET A 121 15.82 -19.18 -12.62
CA MET A 121 16.67 -18.09 -12.11
C MET A 121 17.01 -17.03 -13.15
N LYS A 122 17.24 -17.41 -14.42
CA LYS A 122 17.52 -16.45 -15.50
C LYS A 122 16.33 -15.55 -15.84
N SER A 123 15.10 -16.08 -15.71
CA SER A 123 13.86 -15.33 -16.01
C SER A 123 13.43 -14.37 -14.90
N VAL A 124 14.13 -14.35 -13.76
CA VAL A 124 13.77 -13.60 -12.57
C VAL A 124 14.72 -12.41 -12.33
N SER A 125 15.69 -12.24 -13.21
CA SER A 125 16.53 -11.05 -13.24
C SER A 125 15.65 -9.81 -13.51
N GLY A 126 15.61 -8.86 -12.57
CA GLY A 126 14.77 -7.65 -12.66
C GLY A 126 13.47 -7.68 -11.85
N ILE A 127 13.08 -8.80 -11.25
CA ILE A 127 11.83 -8.88 -10.48
C ILE A 127 11.84 -7.92 -9.27
N GLY A 128 13.01 -7.70 -8.64
CA GLY A 128 13.14 -6.76 -7.55
C GLY A 128 12.78 -5.32 -7.94
N PHE A 129 13.10 -4.91 -9.17
CA PHE A 129 12.70 -3.62 -9.70
C PHE A 129 11.17 -3.51 -9.85
N PHE A 130 10.53 -4.52 -10.46
CA PHE A 130 9.07 -4.52 -10.63
C PHE A 130 8.32 -4.55 -9.30
N VAL A 131 8.81 -5.30 -8.33
CA VAL A 131 8.24 -5.34 -6.97
C VAL A 131 8.33 -3.98 -6.31
N SER A 132 9.51 -3.35 -6.34
CA SER A 132 9.71 -2.01 -5.78
C SER A 132 8.85 -0.97 -6.51
N LEU A 133 8.76 -1.05 -7.85
CA LEU A 133 7.93 -0.16 -8.65
C LEU A 133 6.45 -0.29 -8.27
N LEU A 134 5.90 -1.53 -8.21
CA LEU A 134 4.51 -1.76 -7.81
C LEU A 134 4.24 -1.29 -6.39
N PHE A 135 5.19 -1.51 -5.48
CA PHE A 135 5.06 -1.05 -4.11
C PHE A 135 4.93 0.48 -4.04
N PHE A 136 5.85 1.20 -4.67
CA PHE A 136 5.80 2.66 -4.68
C PHE A 136 4.59 3.21 -5.44
N LEU A 137 4.14 2.56 -6.51
CA LEU A 137 2.86 2.90 -7.15
C LEU A 137 1.68 2.73 -6.19
N GLY A 138 1.66 1.67 -5.38
CA GLY A 138 0.67 1.47 -4.33
C GLY A 138 0.74 2.56 -3.25
N ILE A 139 1.95 2.91 -2.79
CA ILE A 139 2.18 4.02 -1.84
C ILE A 139 1.66 5.35 -2.41
N LEU A 140 2.00 5.67 -3.66
CA LEU A 140 1.53 6.91 -4.32
C LEU A 140 0.01 6.91 -4.49
N PHE A 141 -0.60 5.79 -4.86
CA PHE A 141 -2.05 5.65 -4.94
C PHE A 141 -2.71 5.85 -3.56
N GLY A 142 -2.17 5.22 -2.51
CA GLY A 142 -2.63 5.38 -1.14
C GLY A 142 -2.53 6.84 -0.67
N TYR A 143 -1.42 7.50 -0.98
CA TYR A 143 -1.15 8.88 -0.56
C TYR A 143 -1.95 9.92 -1.36
N TYR A 144 -1.95 9.84 -2.70
CA TYR A 144 -2.60 10.86 -3.53
C TYR A 144 -4.09 10.62 -3.76
N VAL A 145 -4.57 9.40 -3.67
CA VAL A 145 -5.98 9.10 -3.97
C VAL A 145 -6.74 8.76 -2.70
N LEU A 146 -6.34 7.70 -1.99
CA LEU A 146 -7.14 7.19 -0.89
C LEU A 146 -7.12 8.10 0.34
N THR A 147 -5.94 8.57 0.72
CA THR A 147 -5.81 9.40 1.93
C THR A 147 -6.65 10.68 1.85
N PRO A 148 -6.56 11.52 0.79
CA PRO A 148 -7.37 12.74 0.73
C PRO A 148 -8.87 12.47 0.64
N LEU A 149 -9.30 11.45 -0.12
CA LEU A 149 -10.72 11.09 -0.24
C LEU A 149 -11.28 10.56 1.08
N SER A 150 -10.52 9.71 1.81
CA SER A 150 -10.93 9.23 3.14
C SER A 150 -10.99 10.37 4.16
N ILE A 151 -10.06 11.32 4.12
CA ILE A 151 -10.06 12.50 5.00
C ILE A 151 -11.30 13.36 4.71
N GLN A 152 -11.62 13.63 3.46
CA GLN A 152 -12.81 14.40 3.06
C GLN A 152 -14.10 13.69 3.47
N PHE A 153 -14.19 12.39 3.22
CA PHE A 153 -15.36 11.62 3.62
C PHE A 153 -15.57 11.65 5.12
N LEU A 154 -14.55 11.29 5.92
CA LEU A 154 -14.65 11.26 7.38
C LEU A 154 -14.82 12.64 8.00
N GLY A 155 -14.18 13.66 7.44
CA GLY A 155 -14.28 15.03 7.92
C GLY A 155 -15.66 15.67 7.70
N ASN A 156 -16.34 15.24 6.63
CA ASN A 156 -17.70 15.73 6.30
C ASN A 156 -18.81 14.75 6.72
N PHE A 157 -18.44 13.56 7.22
CA PHE A 157 -19.41 12.59 7.71
C PHE A 157 -19.77 12.87 9.16
N GLY A 158 -20.93 13.42 9.40
CA GLY A 158 -21.38 13.77 10.75
C GLY A 158 -22.85 14.20 10.78
N PHE A 159 -23.34 14.45 11.99
CA PHE A 159 -24.63 15.06 12.21
C PHE A 159 -24.46 16.58 12.20
N SER A 160 -25.46 17.33 11.72
CA SER A 160 -25.42 18.79 11.49
C SER A 160 -24.93 19.62 12.68
N ASP A 161 -25.07 19.10 13.91
CA ASP A 161 -24.78 19.82 15.14
C ASP A 161 -23.52 19.30 15.88
N VAL A 162 -22.75 18.41 15.24
CA VAL A 162 -21.56 17.80 15.86
C VAL A 162 -20.30 18.15 15.08
N GLU A 163 -19.44 18.95 15.70
CA GLU A 163 -18.11 19.23 15.15
C GLU A 163 -17.22 17.99 15.21
N VAL A 164 -16.62 17.63 14.08
CA VAL A 164 -15.67 16.51 14.00
C VAL A 164 -14.33 16.96 14.57
N ASN A 165 -14.00 16.49 15.78
CA ASN A 165 -12.71 16.69 16.41
C ASN A 165 -11.88 15.41 16.31
N ALA A 166 -10.94 15.35 15.38
CA ALA A 166 -10.08 14.19 15.18
C ALA A 166 -8.84 14.23 16.08
N THR A 167 -8.43 13.08 16.62
CA THR A 167 -7.13 13.02 17.32
C THR A 167 -5.99 12.92 16.31
N ILE A 168 -4.86 13.57 16.58
CA ILE A 168 -3.66 13.48 15.73
C ILE A 168 -3.22 12.03 15.54
N LEU A 169 -3.33 11.19 16.57
CA LEU A 169 -3.00 9.77 16.50
C LEU A 169 -3.91 9.01 15.53
N SER A 170 -5.23 9.24 15.56
CA SER A 170 -6.16 8.59 14.63
C SER A 170 -5.95 9.03 13.19
N TYR A 171 -5.70 10.34 12.98
CA TYR A 171 -5.36 10.87 11.65
C TYR A 171 -4.10 10.23 11.08
N LEU A 172 -3.00 10.20 11.85
CA LEU A 172 -1.72 9.64 11.39
C LEU A 172 -1.80 8.12 11.19
N LYS A 173 -2.53 7.40 12.06
CA LYS A 173 -2.79 5.96 11.86
C LYS A 173 -3.60 5.72 10.59
N LEU A 174 -4.63 6.51 10.31
CA LEU A 174 -5.40 6.42 9.08
C LEU A 174 -4.48 6.60 7.86
N CYS A 175 -3.74 7.71 7.78
CA CYS A 175 -2.83 7.99 6.66
C CYS A 175 -1.81 6.87 6.47
N THR A 176 -1.10 6.47 7.53
CA THR A 176 -0.05 5.44 7.45
C THR A 176 -0.61 4.06 7.10
N SER A 177 -1.80 3.68 7.61
CA SER A 177 -2.43 2.40 7.28
C SER A 177 -2.91 2.34 5.83
N LEU A 178 -3.51 3.41 5.31
CA LEU A 178 -3.92 3.49 3.91
C LEU A 178 -2.71 3.42 2.97
N ILE A 179 -1.67 4.19 3.25
CA ILE A 179 -0.46 4.26 2.42
C ILE A 179 0.26 2.91 2.41
N LEU A 180 0.58 2.36 3.59
CA LEU A 180 1.29 1.08 3.69
C LEU A 180 0.44 -0.09 3.19
N GLY A 181 -0.84 -0.12 3.56
CA GLY A 181 -1.78 -1.17 3.18
C GLY A 181 -1.90 -1.30 1.66
N THR A 182 -2.09 -0.18 0.95
CA THR A 182 -2.14 -0.18 -0.52
C THR A 182 -0.80 -0.56 -1.14
N GLY A 183 0.32 -0.10 -0.61
CA GLY A 183 1.65 -0.54 -1.05
C GLY A 183 1.81 -2.06 -1.00
N LEU A 184 1.37 -2.69 0.07
CA LEU A 184 1.41 -4.15 0.24
C LEU A 184 0.45 -4.87 -0.72
N VAL A 185 -0.78 -4.37 -0.87
CA VAL A 185 -1.78 -5.01 -1.73
C VAL A 185 -1.42 -4.91 -3.21
N PHE A 186 -0.73 -3.86 -3.63
CA PHE A 186 -0.19 -3.75 -4.97
C PHE A 186 0.87 -4.82 -5.30
N GLN A 187 1.33 -5.60 -4.30
CA GLN A 187 2.18 -6.77 -4.54
C GLN A 187 1.40 -8.01 -5.00
N MET A 188 0.05 -7.99 -5.01
CA MET A 188 -0.77 -9.14 -5.43
C MET A 188 -0.35 -9.74 -6.79
N PRO A 189 -0.08 -8.97 -7.86
CA PRO A 189 0.35 -9.53 -9.14
C PRO A 189 1.69 -10.28 -9.05
N VAL A 190 2.58 -9.82 -8.20
CA VAL A 190 3.90 -10.46 -7.99
C VAL A 190 3.74 -11.77 -7.24
N VAL A 191 2.92 -11.80 -6.19
CA VAL A 191 2.63 -13.03 -5.44
C VAL A 191 2.01 -14.08 -6.37
N ILE A 192 1.01 -13.70 -7.18
CA ILE A 192 0.37 -14.60 -8.15
C ILE A 192 1.38 -15.07 -9.21
N TYR A 193 2.27 -14.19 -9.70
CA TYR A 193 3.35 -14.59 -10.60
C TYR A 193 4.20 -15.73 -10.02
N PHE A 194 4.59 -15.63 -8.74
CA PHE A 194 5.38 -16.68 -8.08
C PHE A 194 4.59 -17.97 -7.92
N LEU A 195 3.35 -17.88 -7.44
CA LEU A 195 2.49 -19.05 -7.26
C LEU A 195 2.23 -19.79 -8.60
N ALA A 196 2.02 -19.04 -9.68
CA ALA A 196 1.88 -19.60 -11.02
C ALA A 196 3.20 -20.24 -11.50
N LYS A 197 4.34 -19.61 -11.22
CA LYS A 197 5.66 -20.12 -11.62
C LYS A 197 6.02 -21.45 -10.96
N ILE A 198 5.73 -21.60 -9.67
CA ILE A 198 5.92 -22.89 -8.97
C ILE A 198 4.79 -23.89 -9.25
N GLY A 199 3.74 -23.49 -9.97
CA GLY A 199 2.65 -24.37 -10.39
C GLY A 199 1.54 -24.57 -9.33
N LEU A 200 1.53 -23.78 -8.25
CA LEU A 200 0.48 -23.85 -7.23
C LEU A 200 -0.84 -23.21 -7.67
N VAL A 201 -0.78 -22.22 -8.57
CA VAL A 201 -1.96 -21.51 -9.07
C VAL A 201 -1.93 -21.49 -10.59
N SER A 202 -3.07 -21.84 -11.20
CA SER A 202 -3.25 -21.77 -12.65
C SER A 202 -4.15 -20.59 -13.05
N SER A 203 -4.00 -20.12 -14.28
CA SER A 203 -4.86 -19.07 -14.84
C SER A 203 -6.32 -19.49 -14.92
N SER A 204 -6.58 -20.77 -15.18
CA SER A 204 -7.92 -21.37 -15.19
C SER A 204 -8.54 -21.36 -13.78
N PHE A 205 -7.75 -21.67 -12.75
CA PHE A 205 -8.16 -21.59 -11.36
C PHE A 205 -8.55 -20.15 -10.98
N LEU A 206 -7.69 -19.17 -11.28
CA LEU A 206 -7.98 -17.75 -10.99
C LEU A 206 -9.27 -17.29 -11.71
N LYS A 207 -9.47 -17.67 -12.99
CA LYS A 207 -10.69 -17.33 -13.73
C LYS A 207 -11.94 -17.94 -13.10
N LYS A 208 -11.87 -19.21 -12.67
CA LYS A 208 -13.00 -19.92 -12.03
C LYS A 208 -13.41 -19.24 -10.73
N TYR A 209 -12.42 -18.75 -9.95
CA TYR A 209 -12.64 -18.17 -8.62
C TYR A 209 -12.77 -16.62 -8.61
N ARG A 210 -13.03 -15.97 -9.76
CA ARG A 210 -13.21 -14.51 -9.85
C ARG A 210 -14.24 -13.95 -8.87
N ARG A 211 -15.39 -14.63 -8.71
CA ARG A 211 -16.45 -14.22 -7.79
C ARG A 211 -15.99 -14.23 -6.33
N HIS A 212 -15.22 -15.24 -5.95
CA HIS A 212 -14.64 -15.32 -4.60
C HIS A 212 -13.55 -14.27 -4.39
N ALA A 213 -12.70 -14.03 -5.40
CA ALA A 213 -11.67 -13.00 -5.37
C ALA A 213 -12.30 -11.60 -5.21
N PHE A 214 -13.46 -11.34 -5.82
CA PHE A 214 -14.20 -10.09 -5.58
C PHE A 214 -14.57 -9.92 -4.11
N VAL A 215 -15.12 -10.94 -3.46
CA VAL A 215 -15.46 -10.90 -2.03
C VAL A 215 -14.21 -10.74 -1.17
N VAL A 216 -13.15 -11.48 -1.46
CA VAL A 216 -11.87 -11.36 -0.75
C VAL A 216 -11.29 -9.94 -0.90
N ASN A 217 -11.34 -9.35 -2.09
CA ASN A 217 -10.89 -7.97 -2.31
C ASN A 217 -11.71 -6.95 -1.50
N LEU A 218 -13.04 -7.14 -1.39
CA LEU A 218 -13.87 -6.30 -0.52
C LEU A 218 -13.49 -6.45 0.96
N ILE A 219 -13.18 -7.65 1.42
CA ILE A 219 -12.72 -7.88 2.78
C ILE A 219 -11.36 -7.22 3.02
N VAL A 220 -10.42 -7.39 2.08
CA VAL A 220 -9.08 -6.77 2.17
C VAL A 220 -9.19 -5.24 2.16
N SER A 221 -10.03 -4.66 1.29
CA SER A 221 -10.25 -3.21 1.28
C SER A 221 -10.86 -2.72 2.61
N ALA A 222 -11.83 -3.45 3.19
CA ALA A 222 -12.42 -3.11 4.48
C ALA A 222 -11.44 -3.18 5.67
N ILE A 223 -10.41 -4.01 5.58
CA ILE A 223 -9.34 -4.07 6.59
C ILE A 223 -8.41 -2.85 6.50
N ILE A 224 -8.15 -2.37 5.27
CA ILE A 224 -7.22 -1.28 5.00
C ILE A 224 -7.89 0.08 5.25
N THR A 225 -9.17 0.21 4.85
CA THR A 225 -9.92 1.47 4.94
C THR A 225 -10.69 1.57 6.27
N PRO A 226 -11.04 2.78 6.69
CA PRO A 226 -12.08 2.97 7.70
C PRO A 226 -13.38 2.25 7.28
N PRO A 227 -14.28 1.96 8.23
CA PRO A 227 -15.56 1.30 7.94
C PRO A 227 -16.52 2.24 7.20
N ASP A 228 -16.16 2.67 6.00
CA ASP A 228 -17.00 3.48 5.11
C ASP A 228 -17.09 2.84 3.71
N VAL A 229 -18.28 2.87 3.13
CA VAL A 229 -18.58 2.23 1.84
C VAL A 229 -17.83 2.93 0.69
N THR A 230 -17.67 4.25 0.77
CA THR A 230 -17.06 5.04 -0.31
C THR A 230 -15.58 4.73 -0.45
N SER A 231 -14.80 4.83 0.64
CA SER A 231 -13.37 4.49 0.63
C SER A 231 -13.16 3.01 0.32
N GLN A 232 -14.02 2.12 0.84
CA GLN A 232 -13.94 0.69 0.55
C GLN A 232 -14.11 0.39 -0.95
N LEU A 233 -15.11 1.01 -1.62
CA LEU A 233 -15.32 0.85 -3.06
C LEU A 233 -14.16 1.43 -3.87
N LEU A 234 -13.64 2.61 -3.48
CA LEU A 234 -12.51 3.25 -4.13
C LEU A 234 -11.25 2.38 -4.09
N VAL A 235 -11.00 1.69 -2.96
CA VAL A 235 -9.87 0.74 -2.83
C VAL A 235 -10.13 -0.53 -3.61
N SER A 236 -11.34 -1.07 -3.56
CA SER A 236 -11.68 -2.35 -4.18
C SER A 236 -11.51 -2.32 -5.71
N LEU A 237 -11.79 -1.17 -6.35
CA LEU A 237 -11.75 -1.04 -7.80
C LEU A 237 -10.34 -1.25 -8.39
N PRO A 238 -9.27 -0.59 -7.91
CA PRO A 238 -7.90 -0.91 -8.32
C PRO A 238 -7.48 -2.34 -7.99
N LEU A 239 -7.94 -2.90 -6.86
CA LEU A 239 -7.63 -4.28 -6.48
C LEU A 239 -8.20 -5.28 -7.46
N LEU A 240 -9.43 -5.06 -7.95
CA LEU A 240 -10.03 -5.88 -9.00
C LEU A 240 -9.24 -5.79 -10.30
N LEU A 241 -8.80 -4.59 -10.66
CA LEU A 241 -7.94 -4.39 -11.84
C LEU A 241 -6.61 -5.12 -11.70
N LEU A 242 -5.97 -5.04 -10.54
CA LEU A 242 -4.74 -5.79 -10.23
C LEU A 242 -4.96 -7.30 -10.27
N TYR A 243 -6.11 -7.79 -9.82
CA TYR A 243 -6.47 -9.20 -9.94
C TYR A 243 -6.59 -9.65 -11.40
N GLU A 244 -7.25 -8.87 -12.27
CA GLU A 244 -7.34 -9.17 -13.71
C GLU A 244 -5.95 -9.11 -14.39
N ILE A 245 -5.11 -8.16 -14.02
CA ILE A 245 -3.71 -8.13 -14.45
C ILE A 245 -2.98 -9.41 -14.02
N SER A 246 -3.22 -9.87 -12.80
CA SER A 246 -2.60 -11.08 -12.24
C SER A 246 -3.01 -12.34 -13.00
N ILE A 247 -4.27 -12.44 -13.48
CA ILE A 247 -4.72 -13.54 -14.35
C ILE A 247 -3.94 -13.52 -15.67
N ARG A 248 -3.74 -12.36 -16.28
CA ARG A 248 -2.95 -12.23 -17.52
C ARG A 248 -1.48 -12.59 -17.31
N VAL A 249 -0.92 -12.23 -16.15
CA VAL A 249 0.44 -12.60 -15.75
C VAL A 249 0.57 -14.12 -15.63
N ALA A 250 -0.37 -14.78 -14.93
CA ALA A 250 -0.40 -16.24 -14.79
C ALA A 250 -0.47 -16.95 -16.15
N GLN A 251 -1.32 -16.46 -17.07
CA GLN A 251 -1.41 -17.01 -18.44
C GLN A 251 -0.09 -16.93 -19.21
N ARG A 252 0.63 -15.82 -19.11
CA ARG A 252 1.93 -15.65 -19.78
C ARG A 252 2.97 -16.61 -19.20
N VAL A 253 2.95 -16.83 -17.87
CA VAL A 253 3.84 -17.78 -17.20
C VAL A 253 3.57 -19.21 -17.66
N GLU A 254 2.29 -19.61 -17.75
CA GLU A 254 1.89 -20.94 -18.20
C GLU A 254 2.30 -21.21 -19.67
N LYS A 255 2.03 -20.24 -20.58
CA LYS A 255 2.47 -20.36 -21.99
C LYS A 255 3.98 -20.57 -22.11
N LYS A 256 4.76 -19.74 -21.42
CA LYS A 256 6.23 -19.85 -21.44
C LYS A 256 6.73 -21.16 -20.83
N LYS A 257 5.97 -21.79 -19.94
CA LYS A 257 6.31 -23.08 -19.34
C LYS A 257 5.96 -24.27 -20.26
N ALA A 258 4.95 -24.11 -21.13
CA ALA A 258 4.55 -25.11 -22.11
C ALA A 258 5.47 -25.13 -23.36
N GLU A 259 6.21 -24.04 -23.61
CA GLU A 259 7.15 -23.88 -24.72
C GLU A 259 8.58 -24.35 -24.37
N LEU A 260 8.83 -24.71 -23.11
CA LEU A 260 10.13 -25.21 -22.58
C LEU A 260 10.10 -26.70 -22.34
#